data_262d7cd69e20ea7dc388ed98b62c2fdc
#
_entry.id   262d7cd69e20ea7dc388ed98b62c2fdc
#
_cell.length_a   1.000
_cell.length_b   1.000
_cell.length_c   1.000
_cell.angle_alpha   90.00
_cell.angle_beta   90.00
_cell.angle_gamma   90.00
#
_symmetry.space_group_name_H-M   'P 1'
#
loop_
_entity.id
_entity.type
_entity.pdbx_description
1 polymer ?
#
loop_
_entity_poly.entity_id
_entity_poly.type
_entity_poly.pdbx_seq_one_letter_code
_entity_poly.pdbx_strand_id
1 'polypeptide(L)'
;MNMSILQRTSRLLLLLVVVLCVSCGGKRITKANVDEIAEGMSKKQVESVLGPPTSIDNQDFIIMKKTTYVYRQGKESVTIVFKDDKVQSKDSTLSD
;
A
#
# COMPACT_ATOMS: atom_id res chain seq x y z
N MET A 1 -18.90 -16.63 -34.61
CA MET A 1 -19.37 -15.31 -34.24
C MET A 1 -19.72 -15.20 -32.77
N ASN A 2 -20.45 -16.16 -32.27
CA ASN A 2 -20.82 -16.17 -30.84
C ASN A 2 -19.64 -16.37 -29.90
N MET A 3 -18.59 -17.04 -30.38
CA MET A 3 -17.41 -17.27 -29.56
C MET A 3 -16.64 -15.98 -29.22
N SER A 4 -16.59 -15.04 -30.17
CA SER A 4 -15.89 -13.79 -29.90
C SER A 4 -16.66 -12.94 -28.91
N ILE A 5 -17.96 -12.97 -28.91
CA ILE A 5 -18.79 -12.26 -27.95
C ILE A 5 -18.62 -12.85 -26.55
N LEU A 6 -18.61 -14.18 -26.46
CA LEU A 6 -18.39 -14.89 -25.21
C LEU A 6 -17.01 -14.59 -24.63
N GLN A 7 -16.00 -14.54 -25.47
CA GLN A 7 -14.66 -14.22 -25.04
C GLN A 7 -14.56 -12.79 -24.50
N ARG A 8 -15.23 -11.88 -25.17
CA ARG A 8 -15.25 -10.47 -24.73
C ARG A 8 -15.97 -10.31 -23.40
N THR A 9 -17.08 -11.00 -23.23
CA THR A 9 -17.83 -10.96 -21.99
C THR A 9 -17.03 -11.57 -20.86
N SER A 10 -16.33 -12.66 -21.12
CA SER A 10 -15.50 -13.32 -20.13
C SER A 10 -14.35 -12.43 -19.67
N ARG A 11 -13.73 -11.71 -20.59
CA ARG A 11 -12.64 -10.78 -20.25
C ARG A 11 -13.13 -9.62 -19.44
N LEU A 12 -14.29 -9.07 -19.78
CA LEU A 12 -14.88 -7.99 -19.02
C LEU A 12 -15.23 -8.42 -17.61
N LEU A 13 -15.77 -9.62 -17.46
CA LEU A 13 -16.07 -10.18 -16.15
C LEU A 13 -14.83 -10.35 -15.31
N LEU A 14 -13.74 -10.81 -15.93
CA LEU A 14 -12.47 -11.01 -15.24
C LEU A 14 -11.91 -9.70 -14.74
N LEU A 15 -11.95 -8.67 -15.56
CA LEU A 15 -11.51 -7.33 -15.18
C LEU A 15 -12.34 -6.78 -14.04
N LEU A 16 -13.65 -6.99 -14.09
CA LEU A 16 -14.55 -6.52 -13.06
C LEU A 16 -14.26 -7.20 -11.72
N VAL A 17 -13.99 -8.50 -11.75
CA VAL A 17 -13.64 -9.25 -10.55
C VAL A 17 -12.36 -8.74 -9.93
N VAL A 18 -11.36 -8.45 -10.77
CA VAL A 18 -10.08 -7.89 -10.27
C VAL A 18 -10.29 -6.54 -9.61
N VAL A 19 -11.09 -5.68 -10.22
CA VAL A 19 -11.40 -4.36 -9.66
C VAL A 19 -12.14 -4.51 -8.34
N LEU A 20 -13.10 -5.41 -8.27
CA LEU A 20 -13.84 -5.66 -7.04
C LEU A 20 -12.93 -6.19 -5.93
N CYS A 21 -11.99 -7.05 -6.26
CA CYS A 21 -11.01 -7.54 -5.29
C CYS A 21 -10.16 -6.42 -4.72
N VAL A 22 -9.77 -5.47 -5.56
CA VAL A 22 -8.99 -4.31 -5.10
C VAL A 22 -9.84 -3.41 -4.21
N SER A 23 -11.09 -3.15 -4.60
CA SER A 23 -11.96 -2.27 -3.83
C SER A 23 -12.49 -2.92 -2.56
N CYS A 24 -12.68 -4.24 -2.58
CA CYS A 24 -13.08 -4.99 -1.39
C CYS A 24 -11.90 -5.38 -0.52
N GLY A 25 -10.72 -5.02 -0.93
CA GLY A 25 -9.48 -5.31 -0.24
C GLY A 25 -9.40 -4.72 1.15
N GLY A 26 -10.49 -4.14 1.58
CA GLY A 26 -10.78 -3.85 2.95
C GLY A 26 -9.65 -3.23 3.72
N LYS A 27 -9.37 -3.80 4.85
CA LYS A 27 -8.36 -3.27 5.76
C LYS A 27 -6.99 -3.82 5.40
N ARG A 28 -6.19 -2.99 4.77
CA ARG A 28 -4.78 -3.32 4.54
C ARG A 28 -3.91 -2.92 5.71
N ILE A 29 -4.41 -2.02 6.54
CA ILE A 29 -3.67 -1.53 7.70
C ILE A 29 -3.97 -2.45 8.87
N THR A 30 -3.27 -3.55 8.91
CA THR A 30 -3.37 -4.53 9.99
C THR A 30 -1.99 -4.73 10.60
N LYS A 31 -1.96 -5.21 11.83
CA LYS A 31 -0.68 -5.49 12.50
C LYS A 31 0.16 -6.48 11.69
N ALA A 32 -0.50 -7.51 11.15
CA ALA A 32 0.20 -8.52 10.35
C ALA A 32 0.86 -7.89 9.12
N ASN A 33 0.15 -7.01 8.42
CA ASN A 33 0.70 -6.34 7.25
C ASN A 33 1.81 -5.36 7.62
N VAL A 34 1.66 -4.65 8.73
CA VAL A 34 2.71 -3.74 9.21
C VAL A 34 3.96 -4.53 9.58
N ASP A 35 3.78 -5.70 10.19
CA ASP A 35 4.91 -6.54 10.56
C ASP A 35 5.70 -7.06 9.36
N GLU A 36 5.07 -7.12 8.18
CA GLU A 36 5.74 -7.50 6.95
C GLU A 36 6.67 -6.40 6.42
N ILE A 37 6.47 -5.17 6.84
CA ILE A 37 7.31 -4.06 6.40
C ILE A 37 8.67 -4.16 7.07
N ALA A 38 9.72 -4.22 6.26
CA ALA A 38 11.08 -4.40 6.74
C ALA A 38 11.99 -3.29 6.23
N GLU A 39 13.07 -3.05 6.94
CA GLU A 39 14.10 -2.10 6.50
C GLU A 39 14.60 -2.48 5.10
N GLY A 40 14.81 -1.46 4.28
CA GLY A 40 15.29 -1.65 2.93
C GLY A 40 14.22 -1.85 1.89
N MET A 41 12.96 -2.01 2.29
CA MET A 41 11.87 -2.10 1.33
C MET A 41 11.69 -0.79 0.59
N SER A 42 11.32 -0.88 -0.69
CA SER A 42 11.02 0.31 -1.50
C SER A 42 9.62 0.84 -1.18
N LYS A 43 9.36 2.08 -1.60
CA LYS A 43 8.03 2.67 -1.46
C LYS A 43 6.97 1.81 -2.14
N LYS A 44 7.26 1.28 -3.31
CA LYS A 44 6.32 0.43 -4.04
C LYS A 44 6.00 -0.85 -3.28
N GLN A 45 6.99 -1.44 -2.63
CA GLN A 45 6.77 -2.64 -1.83
C GLN A 45 5.87 -2.36 -0.64
N VAL A 46 6.10 -1.23 0.04
CA VAL A 46 5.25 -0.82 1.16
C VAL A 46 3.82 -0.56 0.67
N GLU A 47 3.65 0.14 -0.44
CA GLU A 47 2.33 0.43 -0.98
C GLU A 47 1.62 -0.82 -1.45
N SER A 48 2.35 -1.83 -1.89
CA SER A 48 1.73 -3.10 -2.28
C SER A 48 1.15 -3.85 -1.09
N VAL A 49 1.71 -3.65 0.09
CA VAL A 49 1.24 -4.29 1.32
C VAL A 49 0.18 -3.44 2.02
N LEU A 50 0.45 -2.16 2.22
CA LEU A 50 -0.40 -1.27 3.01
C LEU A 50 -1.33 -0.40 2.18
N GLY A 51 -1.12 -0.34 0.87
CA GLY A 51 -1.88 0.55 0.00
C GLY A 51 -1.35 1.97 0.03
N PRO A 52 -2.10 2.92 -0.56
CA PRO A 52 -1.68 4.33 -0.56
C PRO A 52 -1.77 4.91 0.84
N PRO A 53 -0.78 5.74 1.24
CA PRO A 53 -0.81 6.34 2.57
C PRO A 53 -1.86 7.45 2.67
N THR A 54 -2.27 7.74 3.91
CA THR A 54 -3.18 8.84 4.18
C THR A 54 -2.52 10.17 3.90
N SER A 55 -1.24 10.29 4.28
CA SER A 55 -0.46 11.51 3.99
C SER A 55 0.99 11.14 3.73
N ILE A 56 1.65 12.01 2.97
CA ILE A 56 3.06 11.85 2.60
C ILE A 56 3.77 13.16 2.90
N ASP A 57 4.87 13.07 3.62
CA ASP A 57 5.74 14.21 3.87
C ASP A 57 7.11 13.92 3.28
N ASN A 58 7.58 14.80 2.40
CA ASN A 58 8.89 14.67 1.77
C ASN A 58 9.80 15.79 2.25
N GLN A 59 11.00 15.41 2.66
CA GLN A 59 12.04 16.36 3.04
C GLN A 59 13.32 16.03 2.28
N ASP A 60 13.80 17.02 1.54
CA ASP A 60 15.03 16.86 0.77
C ASP A 60 16.17 17.54 1.53
N PHE A 61 17.13 16.74 1.95
CA PHE A 61 18.37 17.25 2.53
C PHE A 61 19.47 17.18 1.48
N ILE A 62 20.55 17.89 1.73
CA ILE A 62 21.66 17.95 0.78
C ILE A 62 22.22 16.55 0.51
N ILE A 63 22.25 15.70 1.53
CA ILE A 63 22.88 14.38 1.44
C ILE A 63 21.90 13.22 1.42
N MET A 64 20.59 13.47 1.64
CA MET A 64 19.62 12.41 1.66
C MET A 64 18.21 12.95 1.46
N LYS A 65 17.31 12.05 1.03
CA LYS A 65 15.87 12.30 1.00
C LYS A 65 15.21 11.58 2.16
N LYS A 66 14.30 12.25 2.83
CA LYS A 66 13.47 11.63 3.85
C LYS A 66 12.00 11.73 3.43
N THR A 67 11.32 10.60 3.35
CA THR A 67 9.89 10.54 3.06
C THR A 67 9.20 9.84 4.21
N THR A 68 8.12 10.44 4.68
CA THR A 68 7.32 9.86 5.76
C THR A 68 5.93 9.55 5.24
N TYR A 69 5.56 8.27 5.29
CA TYR A 69 4.21 7.82 4.97
C TYR A 69 3.44 7.66 6.27
N VAL A 70 2.27 8.27 6.33
CA VAL A 70 1.40 8.12 7.49
C VAL A 70 0.10 7.48 7.02
N TYR A 71 -0.24 6.38 7.66
CA TYR A 71 -1.50 5.67 7.45
C TYR A 71 -2.36 5.85 8.69
N ARG A 72 -3.56 6.37 8.52
CA ARG A 72 -4.48 6.57 9.63
C ARG A 72 -5.71 5.71 9.46
N GLN A 73 -6.09 5.04 10.54
CA GLN A 73 -7.27 4.19 10.56
C GLN A 73 -7.94 4.36 11.92
N GLY A 74 -9.01 5.18 11.95
CA GLY A 74 -9.67 5.52 13.20
C GLY A 74 -8.72 6.29 14.12
N LYS A 75 -8.51 5.77 15.31
CA LYS A 75 -7.59 6.36 16.28
C LYS A 75 -6.16 5.86 16.13
N GLU A 76 -5.98 4.87 15.26
CA GLU A 76 -4.68 4.25 15.11
C GLU A 76 -3.93 4.81 13.93
N SER A 77 -2.61 4.75 13.99
CA SER A 77 -1.76 5.25 12.93
C SER A 77 -0.53 4.38 12.76
N VAL A 78 -0.03 4.36 11.53
CA VAL A 78 1.22 3.70 11.18
C VAL A 78 2.08 4.73 10.47
N THR A 79 3.31 4.86 10.89
CA THR A 79 4.26 5.79 10.31
C THR A 79 5.45 5.01 9.75
N ILE A 80 5.70 5.18 8.45
CA ILE A 80 6.84 4.54 7.79
C ILE A 80 7.77 5.65 7.30
N VAL A 81 9.01 5.60 7.75
CA VAL A 81 10.03 6.57 7.36
C VAL A 81 10.95 5.93 6.33
N PHE A 82 11.08 6.60 5.19
CA PHE A 82 11.97 6.18 4.12
C PHE A 82 13.18 7.11 4.08
N LYS A 83 14.34 6.52 3.90
CA LYS A 83 15.57 7.25 3.62
C LYS A 83 16.04 6.83 2.24
N ASP A 84 16.16 7.83 1.34
CA ASP A 84 16.53 7.57 -0.07
C ASP A 84 15.66 6.49 -0.70
N ASP A 85 14.33 6.61 -0.48
CA ASP A 85 13.29 5.75 -1.05
C ASP A 85 13.28 4.31 -0.52
N LYS A 86 13.94 4.08 0.60
CA LYS A 86 13.94 2.78 1.27
C LYS A 86 13.55 2.91 2.73
N VAL A 87 12.80 1.93 3.23
CA VAL A 87 12.34 1.94 4.62
C VAL A 87 13.53 2.01 5.57
N GLN A 88 13.51 3.02 6.43
CA GLN A 88 14.48 3.17 7.50
C GLN A 88 13.88 2.72 8.83
N SER A 89 12.63 3.07 9.08
CA SER A 89 11.97 2.72 10.32
C SER A 89 10.46 2.66 10.12
N LYS A 90 9.80 1.99 11.04
CA LYS A 90 8.34 1.95 11.09
C LYS A 90 7.89 2.09 12.52
N ASP A 91 6.71 2.70 12.70
CA ASP A 91 6.08 2.85 14.00
C ASP A 91 4.59 2.62 13.83
N SER A 92 3.95 2.00 14.81
CA SER A 92 2.55 1.62 14.70
C SER A 92 1.90 1.64 16.07
N THR A 93 0.66 2.15 16.11
CA THR A 93 -0.15 2.10 17.32
C THR A 93 -1.15 0.95 17.29
N LEU A 94 -1.12 0.13 16.25
CA LEU A 94 -2.03 -1.00 16.12
C LEU A 94 -1.82 -2.00 17.25
N SER A 95 -2.92 -2.44 17.85
CA SER A 95 -2.85 -3.22 19.07
C SER A 95 -3.27 -4.68 18.91
N ASP A 96 -3.55 -5.14 17.72
CA ASP A 96 -3.92 -6.56 17.58
C ASP A 96 -3.06 -7.30 16.58
#